data_b968b2691499b0414f67b685d2202c7e
#
_entry.id   b968b2691499b0414f67b685d2202c7e
#
_cell.length_a   1.000
_cell.length_b   1.000
_cell.length_c   1.000
_cell.angle_alpha   90.00
_cell.angle_beta   90.00
_cell.angle_gamma   90.00
#
_symmetry.space_group_name_H-M   'P 1'
#
loop_
_entity.id
_entity.type
_entity.pdbx_description
1 polymer ?
#
loop_
_entity_poly.entity_id
_entity_poly.type
_entity_poly.pdbx_seq_one_letter_code
_entity_poly.pdbx_strand_id
1 'polypeptide(L)'
;MSLLDNFINECDIALKTLSFKKSGTGRSYPVKEAPSSLSKEEKNLSAQLMRVNLAGEVAAQALYRGQAMVCKDAEIKNHLMQAGEEETDHLIWCKKRLEELNGKPSILNPVWYAGSFAIGAIFGSFGEKTSLGFVE
;
A
#
# COMPACT_ATOMS: atom_id res chain seq x y z
N MET A 1 -14.74 -6.02 20.13
CA MET A 1 -13.99 -6.98 19.30
C MET A 1 -12.88 -7.61 20.14
N SER A 2 -12.74 -8.93 20.08
CA SER A 2 -11.66 -9.60 20.81
C SER A 2 -10.29 -9.33 20.13
N LEU A 3 -9.18 -9.59 20.85
CA LEU A 3 -7.84 -9.51 20.26
C LEU A 3 -7.70 -10.44 19.05
N LEU A 4 -8.35 -11.61 19.09
CA LEU A 4 -8.37 -12.57 18.01
C LEU A 4 -9.12 -12.03 16.78
N ASP A 5 -10.27 -11.39 16.99
CA ASP A 5 -11.04 -10.78 15.89
C ASP A 5 -10.24 -9.68 15.20
N ASN A 6 -9.54 -8.84 15.97
CA ASN A 6 -8.66 -7.81 15.42
C ASN A 6 -7.52 -8.41 14.60
N PHE A 7 -6.88 -9.46 15.10
CA PHE A 7 -5.81 -10.14 14.39
C PHE A 7 -6.31 -10.78 13.09
N ILE A 8 -7.45 -11.46 13.11
CA ILE A 8 -8.06 -12.07 11.91
C ILE A 8 -8.40 -10.98 10.88
N ASN A 9 -8.96 -9.86 11.33
CA ASN A 9 -9.27 -8.74 10.45
C ASN A 9 -8.02 -8.14 9.79
N GLU A 10 -6.92 -7.97 10.53
CA GLU A 10 -5.66 -7.48 9.96
C GLU A 10 -5.07 -8.48 8.95
N CYS A 11 -5.16 -9.78 9.20
CA CYS A 11 -4.75 -10.80 8.24
C CYS A 11 -5.60 -10.77 6.96
N ASP A 12 -6.91 -10.61 7.06
CA ASP A 12 -7.81 -10.48 5.90
C ASP A 12 -7.45 -9.25 5.05
N ILE A 13 -7.21 -8.10 5.70
CA ILE A 13 -6.80 -6.87 5.02
C ILE A 13 -5.45 -7.06 4.32
N ALA A 14 -4.48 -7.68 4.99
CA ALA A 14 -3.18 -7.99 4.40
C ALA A 14 -3.32 -8.87 3.15
N LEU A 15 -4.11 -9.94 3.24
CA LEU A 15 -4.38 -10.84 2.11
C LEU A 15 -5.08 -10.11 0.95
N LYS A 16 -6.05 -9.25 1.22
CA LYS A 16 -6.73 -8.44 0.20
C LYS A 16 -5.79 -7.45 -0.47
N THR A 17 -4.90 -6.82 0.28
CA THR A 17 -3.87 -5.91 -0.26
C THR A 17 -2.89 -6.68 -1.14
N LEU A 18 -2.34 -7.78 -0.66
CA LEU A 18 -1.33 -8.58 -1.37
C LEU A 18 -1.90 -9.31 -2.61
N SER A 19 -3.19 -9.63 -2.60
CA SER A 19 -3.88 -10.21 -3.76
C SER A 19 -4.46 -9.16 -4.72
N PHE A 20 -4.30 -7.86 -4.42
CA PHE A 20 -4.85 -6.74 -5.19
C PHE A 20 -6.38 -6.78 -5.36
N LYS A 21 -7.07 -7.32 -4.37
CA LYS A 21 -8.55 -7.45 -4.34
C LYS A 21 -9.24 -6.39 -3.50
N LYS A 22 -8.48 -5.47 -2.93
CA LYS A 22 -9.03 -4.37 -2.15
C LYS A 22 -9.67 -3.34 -3.08
N SER A 23 -10.86 -2.86 -2.73
CA SER A 23 -11.52 -1.76 -3.44
C SER A 23 -10.92 -0.42 -3.02
N GLY A 24 -10.66 0.46 -3.99
CA GLY A 24 -10.24 1.84 -3.73
C GLY A 24 -11.41 2.78 -3.47
N THR A 25 -11.13 4.07 -3.46
CA THR A 25 -12.13 5.15 -3.26
C THR A 25 -12.98 5.41 -4.50
N GLY A 26 -12.68 4.77 -5.62
CA GLY A 26 -13.39 4.94 -6.89
C GLY A 26 -12.85 6.07 -7.78
N ARG A 27 -11.70 6.66 -7.44
CA ARG A 27 -11.04 7.63 -8.32
C ARG A 27 -10.66 6.97 -9.65
N SER A 28 -10.85 7.69 -10.75
CA SER A 28 -10.56 7.19 -12.08
C SER A 28 -9.05 7.02 -12.29
N TYR A 29 -8.70 6.02 -13.10
CA TYR A 29 -7.31 5.81 -13.54
C TYR A 29 -6.79 7.04 -14.30
N PRO A 30 -5.65 7.64 -13.90
CA PRO A 30 -5.20 8.94 -14.41
C PRO A 30 -4.66 8.90 -15.85
N VAL A 31 -4.30 7.70 -16.35
CA VAL A 31 -3.78 7.54 -17.71
C VAL A 31 -4.93 7.48 -18.69
N LYS A 32 -5.05 8.51 -19.56
CA LYS A 32 -6.11 8.62 -20.56
C LYS A 32 -5.82 7.82 -21.82
N GLU A 33 -4.56 7.70 -22.21
CA GLU A 33 -4.11 6.96 -23.39
C GLU A 33 -2.84 6.18 -23.07
N ALA A 34 -2.80 4.92 -23.50
CA ALA A 34 -1.55 4.16 -23.44
C ALA A 34 -0.54 4.79 -24.41
N PRO A 35 0.72 5.03 -24.00
CA PRO A 35 1.74 5.50 -24.94
C PRO A 35 1.91 4.48 -26.05
N SER A 36 1.63 4.92 -27.27
CA SER A 36 1.51 4.07 -28.45
C SER A 36 2.81 3.51 -29.01
N SER A 37 3.99 3.88 -28.45
CA SER A 37 5.26 3.56 -29.10
C SER A 37 6.47 3.48 -28.15
N LEU A 38 6.36 2.72 -27.04
CA LEU A 38 7.54 2.39 -26.26
C LEU A 38 8.33 1.29 -26.96
N SER A 39 9.64 1.46 -27.08
CA SER A 39 10.55 0.38 -27.47
C SER A 39 10.49 -0.77 -26.46
N LYS A 40 11.02 -1.93 -26.81
CA LYS A 40 11.07 -3.08 -25.92
C LYS A 40 11.86 -2.77 -24.64
N GLU A 41 12.97 -2.05 -24.79
CA GLU A 41 13.85 -1.64 -23.69
C GLU A 41 13.15 -0.66 -22.76
N GLU A 42 12.50 0.36 -23.31
CA GLU A 42 11.71 1.34 -22.53
C GLU A 42 10.55 0.67 -21.77
N LYS A 43 9.87 -0.26 -22.43
CA LYS A 43 8.78 -1.02 -21.80
C LYS A 43 9.28 -1.87 -20.63
N ASN A 44 10.42 -2.54 -20.79
CA ASN A 44 11.04 -3.33 -19.74
C ASN A 44 11.47 -2.46 -18.55
N LEU A 45 12.13 -1.34 -18.82
CA LEU A 45 12.54 -0.40 -17.76
C LEU A 45 11.33 0.17 -17.03
N SER A 46 10.31 0.59 -17.77
CA SER A 46 9.05 1.10 -17.18
C SER A 46 8.37 0.05 -16.30
N ALA A 47 8.36 -1.22 -16.72
CA ALA A 47 7.81 -2.32 -15.94
C ALA A 47 8.60 -2.57 -14.64
N GLN A 48 9.94 -2.48 -14.69
CA GLN A 48 10.78 -2.61 -13.49
C GLN A 48 10.52 -1.48 -12.50
N LEU A 49 10.47 -0.23 -12.95
CA LEU A 49 10.17 0.94 -12.12
C LEU A 49 8.76 0.86 -11.54
N MET A 50 7.77 0.44 -12.32
CA MET A 50 6.40 0.28 -11.84
C MET A 50 6.27 -0.85 -10.82
N ARG A 51 7.09 -1.89 -10.91
CA ARG A 51 7.16 -2.96 -9.88
C ARG A 51 7.66 -2.40 -8.55
N VAL A 52 8.66 -1.51 -8.58
CA VAL A 52 9.16 -0.83 -7.37
C VAL A 52 8.09 0.08 -6.79
N ASN A 53 7.41 0.88 -7.63
CA ASN A 53 6.30 1.71 -7.17
C ASN A 53 5.20 0.87 -6.51
N LEU A 54 4.78 -0.21 -7.15
CA LEU A 54 3.75 -1.11 -6.60
C LEU A 54 4.16 -1.70 -5.25
N ALA A 55 5.43 -2.09 -5.08
CA ALA A 55 5.95 -2.55 -3.79
C ALA A 55 5.94 -1.43 -2.74
N GLY A 56 6.21 -0.19 -3.14
CA GLY A 56 6.09 1.00 -2.31
C GLY A 56 4.66 1.23 -1.81
N GLU A 57 3.65 1.09 -2.68
CA GLU A 57 2.24 1.22 -2.29
C GLU A 57 1.80 0.11 -1.31
N VAL A 58 2.28 -1.12 -1.52
CA VAL A 58 2.06 -2.24 -0.57
C VAL A 58 2.67 -1.90 0.80
N ALA A 59 3.89 -1.38 0.81
CA ALA A 59 4.60 -1.00 2.03
C ALA A 59 3.92 0.18 2.75
N ALA A 60 3.48 1.21 2.02
CA ALA A 60 2.79 2.37 2.58
C ALA A 60 1.48 1.98 3.28
N GLN A 61 0.66 1.15 2.63
CA GLN A 61 -0.57 0.65 3.25
C GLN A 61 -0.30 -0.11 4.55
N ALA A 62 0.70 -0.98 4.55
CA ALA A 62 1.10 -1.74 5.74
C ALA A 62 1.60 -0.83 6.86
N LEU A 63 2.37 0.20 6.52
CA LEU A 63 2.89 1.19 7.47
C LEU A 63 1.75 1.93 8.18
N TYR A 64 0.80 2.50 7.42
CA TYR A 64 -0.37 3.19 7.99
C TYR A 64 -1.21 2.26 8.86
N ARG A 65 -1.40 1.00 8.44
CA ARG A 65 -2.13 0.00 9.24
C ARG A 65 -1.42 -0.31 10.55
N GLY A 66 -0.10 -0.50 10.51
CA GLY A 66 0.71 -0.75 11.71
C GLY A 66 0.64 0.42 12.70
N GLN A 67 0.78 1.65 12.22
CA GLN A 67 0.62 2.86 13.04
C GLN A 67 -0.80 2.97 13.63
N ALA A 68 -1.83 2.79 12.82
CA ALA A 68 -3.23 2.87 13.24
C ALA A 68 -3.60 1.82 14.31
N MET A 69 -2.99 0.62 14.23
CA MET A 69 -3.24 -0.46 15.18
C MET A 69 -2.85 -0.08 16.62
N VAL A 70 -1.77 0.66 16.79
CA VAL A 70 -1.24 1.05 18.11
C VAL A 70 -1.63 2.47 18.50
N CYS A 71 -2.21 3.27 17.60
CA CYS A 71 -2.64 4.64 17.84
C CYS A 71 -3.80 4.67 18.84
N LYS A 72 -3.66 5.51 19.87
CA LYS A 72 -4.69 5.70 20.92
C LYS A 72 -5.62 6.87 20.62
N ASP A 73 -5.15 7.86 19.88
CA ASP A 73 -5.94 9.01 19.47
C ASP A 73 -6.85 8.61 18.29
N ALA A 74 -8.16 8.79 18.48
CA ALA A 74 -9.17 8.38 17.50
C ALA A 74 -9.12 9.24 16.21
N GLU A 75 -8.79 10.51 16.31
CA GLU A 75 -8.72 11.43 15.18
C GLU A 75 -7.51 11.07 14.29
N ILE A 76 -6.34 10.90 14.91
CA ILE A 76 -5.12 10.49 14.23
C ILE A 76 -5.28 9.10 13.61
N LYS A 77 -5.88 8.17 14.35
CA LYS A 77 -6.17 6.83 13.83
C LYS A 77 -7.05 6.88 12.57
N ASN A 78 -8.11 7.68 12.59
CA ASN A 78 -8.99 7.85 11.44
C ASN A 78 -8.23 8.47 10.25
N HIS A 79 -7.36 9.44 10.50
CA HIS A 79 -6.52 10.06 9.47
C HIS A 79 -5.57 9.04 8.81
N LEU A 80 -4.90 8.22 9.62
CA LEU A 80 -4.02 7.13 9.12
C LEU A 80 -4.80 6.10 8.31
N MET A 81 -6.02 5.75 8.74
CA MET A 81 -6.88 4.83 8.01
C MET A 81 -7.32 5.40 6.66
N GLN A 82 -7.70 6.69 6.63
CA GLN A 82 -8.06 7.39 5.39
C GLN A 82 -6.87 7.46 4.43
N ALA A 83 -5.68 7.81 4.91
CA ALA A 83 -4.46 7.80 4.09
C ALA A 83 -4.22 6.42 3.46
N GLY A 84 -4.36 5.35 4.24
CA GLY A 84 -4.26 3.97 3.73
C GLY A 84 -5.32 3.62 2.67
N GLU A 85 -6.52 4.19 2.74
CA GLU A 85 -7.54 4.01 1.71
C GLU A 85 -7.19 4.75 0.40
N GLU A 86 -6.65 5.95 0.50
CA GLU A 86 -6.17 6.72 -0.66
C GLU A 86 -5.02 6.00 -1.38
N GLU A 87 -4.10 5.38 -0.63
CA GLU A 87 -3.03 4.55 -1.20
C GLU A 87 -3.56 3.30 -1.92
N THR A 88 -4.79 2.87 -1.60
CA THR A 88 -5.42 1.75 -2.33
C THR A 88 -5.68 2.11 -3.80
N ASP A 89 -6.05 3.35 -4.11
CA ASP A 89 -6.21 3.79 -5.50
C ASP A 89 -4.86 3.75 -6.24
N HIS A 90 -3.79 4.22 -5.60
CA HIS A 90 -2.43 4.16 -6.15
C HIS A 90 -1.99 2.71 -6.40
N LEU A 91 -2.27 1.82 -5.46
CA LEU A 91 -2.01 0.38 -5.61
C LEU A 91 -2.71 -0.20 -6.84
N ILE A 92 -3.99 0.12 -7.03
CA ILE A 92 -4.79 -0.33 -8.17
C ILE A 92 -4.21 0.23 -9.48
N TRP A 93 -3.86 1.51 -9.51
CA TRP A 93 -3.29 2.15 -10.70
C TRP A 93 -1.92 1.61 -11.07
N CYS A 94 -1.04 1.42 -10.08
CA CYS A 94 0.27 0.83 -10.28
C CYS A 94 0.15 -0.61 -10.79
N LYS A 95 -0.77 -1.41 -10.23
CA LYS A 95 -1.03 -2.78 -10.67
C LYS A 95 -1.52 -2.82 -12.12
N LYS A 96 -2.49 -1.97 -12.46
CA LYS A 96 -3.01 -1.86 -13.83
C LYS A 96 -1.91 -1.46 -14.81
N ARG A 97 -1.11 -0.43 -14.45
CA ARG A 97 -0.01 0.02 -15.29
C ARG A 97 1.04 -1.06 -15.51
N LEU A 98 1.37 -1.82 -14.47
CA LEU A 98 2.30 -2.93 -14.55
C LEU A 98 1.80 -4.02 -15.52
N GLU A 99 0.51 -4.32 -15.49
CA GLU A 99 -0.13 -5.26 -16.43
C GLU A 99 -0.08 -4.77 -17.88
N GLU A 100 -0.36 -3.50 -18.13
CA GLU A 100 -0.24 -2.88 -19.47
C GLU A 100 1.20 -2.99 -20.02
N LEU A 101 2.19 -2.97 -19.15
CA LEU A 101 3.60 -3.13 -19.48
C LEU A 101 4.05 -4.62 -19.57
N ASN A 102 3.13 -5.58 -19.40
CA ASN A 102 3.41 -7.02 -19.31
C ASN A 102 4.36 -7.38 -18.16
N GLY A 103 4.39 -6.56 -17.10
CA GLY A 103 5.17 -6.81 -15.90
C GLY A 103 4.39 -7.64 -14.87
N LYS A 104 5.12 -8.10 -13.84
CA LYS A 104 4.53 -8.86 -12.73
C LYS A 104 4.89 -8.20 -11.40
N PRO A 105 4.01 -8.23 -10.38
CA PRO A 105 4.32 -7.77 -9.03
C PRO A 105 5.53 -8.48 -8.43
N SER A 106 6.17 -7.84 -7.45
CA SER A 106 7.27 -8.45 -6.70
C SER A 106 6.78 -9.64 -5.88
N ILE A 107 7.50 -10.75 -5.95
CA ILE A 107 7.27 -11.91 -5.08
C ILE A 107 7.60 -11.61 -3.61
N LEU A 108 8.34 -10.54 -3.35
CA LEU A 108 8.72 -10.09 -2.00
C LEU A 108 7.66 -9.17 -1.36
N ASN A 109 6.54 -8.87 -2.04
CA ASN A 109 5.50 -8.02 -1.47
C ASN A 109 5.02 -8.46 -0.08
N PRO A 110 4.86 -9.77 0.24
CA PRO A 110 4.53 -10.18 1.61
C PRO A 110 5.58 -9.78 2.65
N VAL A 111 6.86 -9.80 2.28
CA VAL A 111 7.97 -9.37 3.16
C VAL A 111 7.93 -7.85 3.36
N TRP A 112 7.73 -7.08 2.29
CA TRP A 112 7.56 -5.63 2.38
C TRP A 112 6.36 -5.25 3.22
N TYR A 113 5.23 -5.94 3.06
CA TYR A 113 4.04 -5.73 3.88
C TYR A 113 4.33 -5.98 5.36
N ALA A 114 4.82 -7.17 5.70
CA ALA A 114 5.08 -7.55 7.09
C ALA A 114 6.12 -6.64 7.77
N GLY A 115 7.22 -6.31 7.07
CA GLY A 115 8.25 -5.41 7.57
C GLY A 115 7.74 -4.00 7.81
N SER A 116 7.03 -3.44 6.84
CA SER A 116 6.46 -2.08 6.96
C SER A 116 5.38 -1.99 8.03
N PHE A 117 4.54 -3.01 8.16
CA PHE A 117 3.55 -3.09 9.24
C PHE A 117 4.22 -3.08 10.63
N ALA A 118 5.25 -3.90 10.81
CA ALA A 118 6.01 -3.94 12.05
C ALA A 118 6.69 -2.59 12.35
N ILE A 119 7.30 -1.96 11.35
CA ILE A 119 7.88 -0.61 11.47
C ILE A 119 6.82 0.41 11.88
N GLY A 120 5.66 0.41 11.22
CA GLY A 120 4.54 1.28 11.56
C GLY A 120 4.07 1.10 13.00
N ALA A 121 3.92 -0.14 13.47
CA ALA A 121 3.53 -0.44 14.84
C ALA A 121 4.60 0.02 15.85
N ILE A 122 5.88 -0.18 15.56
CA ILE A 122 6.99 0.26 16.42
C ILE A 122 6.99 1.79 16.55
N PHE A 123 7.01 2.52 15.43
CA PHE A 123 7.02 3.99 15.46
C PHE A 123 5.74 4.58 16.04
N GLY A 124 4.59 3.96 15.75
CA GLY A 124 3.31 4.33 16.36
C GLY A 124 3.29 4.17 17.88
N SER A 125 4.05 3.21 18.42
CA SER A 125 4.17 2.98 19.85
C SER A 125 4.96 4.04 20.61
N PHE A 126 5.83 4.80 19.93
CA PHE A 126 6.61 5.90 20.52
C PHE A 126 5.80 7.20 20.71
N GLY A 127 4.55 7.22 20.32
CA GLY A 127 3.61 8.34 20.46
C GLY A 127 3.27 9.02 19.14
N GLU A 128 2.19 9.76 19.16
CA GLU A 128 1.55 10.28 17.94
C GLU A 128 2.44 11.28 17.17
N LYS A 129 3.18 12.14 17.88
CA LYS A 129 4.09 13.10 17.22
C LYS A 129 5.22 12.41 16.46
N THR A 130 5.79 11.36 17.03
CA THR A 130 6.85 10.57 16.39
C THR A 130 6.29 9.77 15.23
N SER A 131 5.09 9.24 15.38
CA SER A 131 4.39 8.46 14.35
C SER A 131 4.07 9.30 13.12
N LEU A 132 3.52 10.50 13.29
CA LEU A 132 3.21 11.41 12.18
C LEU A 132 4.48 11.94 11.50
N GLY A 133 5.48 12.37 12.24
CA GLY A 133 6.75 12.84 11.68
C GLY A 133 7.56 11.77 10.93
N PHE A 134 7.19 10.50 11.04
CA PHE A 134 7.81 9.42 10.27
C PHE A 134 7.19 9.25 8.87
N VAL A 135 5.96 9.69 8.68
CA VAL A 135 5.23 9.55 7.40
C VAL A 135 5.08 10.86 6.61
N GLU A 136 5.48 11.99 7.20
CA GLU A 136 5.62 13.28 6.51
C GLU A 136 6.93 13.34 5.70
#